data_01048317d856abfd0bda0f6ebf6ee250
#
_entry.id   01048317d856abfd0bda0f6ebf6ee250
#
_cell.length_a   1.000
_cell.length_b   1.000
_cell.length_c   1.000
_cell.angle_alpha   90.00
_cell.angle_beta   90.00
_cell.angle_gamma   90.00
#
_symmetry.space_group_name_H-M   'P 1'
#
loop_
_entity.id
_entity.type
_entity.pdbx_description
1 polymer ?
#
loop_
_entity_poly.entity_id
_entity_poly.type
_entity_poly.pdbx_seq_one_letter_code
_entity_poly.pdbx_strand_id
1 'polypeptide(L)'
;DIAELDSIQPRADRIFRESVVKALADGTTNNVTGLLVNPNFTKSNDGWTKTGDGDFKNDNTNVSEVWNGKEWEVSQELTGLPEGSYKITMQGFYSPSSGNANSWHEGWGQEGDKTNEILGSFFGNDAAKKLLHVMACPQEENVAENCEEITWTDDASLAGKWISHGKGSAQEIFETSSDNYLNTVDCYVGEDGTLRLGVKLSGVTWGQSWVVFDNFQVEYLGAEDMTGATSTINALIAQAQDMVNDEETLTTTEANEGLNEAIAAANKAIADGLTQETYKEQTASLNAAIEAGQKAQKAASKFETLVTEYLNAFDLGVYD
;
A
#
# COMPACT_ATOMS: atom_id res chain seq x y z
N ASP A 1 -35.67 3.83 -22.34
CA ASP A 1 -34.70 4.37 -23.28
C ASP A 1 -33.32 4.38 -22.60
N ILE A 2 -32.24 3.95 -23.33
CA ILE A 2 -30.88 3.86 -22.79
C ILE A 2 -30.41 5.24 -22.32
N ALA A 3 -30.67 6.30 -23.09
CA ALA A 3 -30.31 7.68 -22.72
C ALA A 3 -31.02 8.18 -21.44
N GLU A 4 -32.20 7.66 -21.15
CA GLU A 4 -32.93 7.96 -19.93
C GLU A 4 -32.29 7.22 -18.73
N LEU A 5 -31.87 5.96 -18.89
CA LEU A 5 -31.12 5.21 -17.91
C LEU A 5 -29.77 5.87 -17.59
N ASP A 6 -29.04 6.32 -18.61
CA ASP A 6 -27.75 7.02 -18.45
C ASP A 6 -27.90 8.34 -17.69
N SER A 7 -29.07 8.95 -17.68
CA SER A 7 -29.35 10.17 -16.89
C SER A 7 -29.79 9.89 -15.45
N ILE A 8 -30.38 8.71 -15.21
CA ILE A 8 -30.90 8.31 -13.89
C ILE A 8 -29.78 7.75 -13.02
N GLN A 9 -28.86 6.97 -13.59
CA GLN A 9 -27.78 6.33 -12.82
C GLN A 9 -26.92 7.32 -12.01
N PRO A 10 -26.37 8.42 -12.56
CA PRO A 10 -25.58 9.36 -11.79
C PRO A 10 -26.37 10.05 -10.66
N ARG A 11 -27.70 10.22 -10.86
CA ARG A 11 -28.56 10.77 -9.83
C ARG A 11 -28.82 9.78 -8.71
N ALA A 12 -29.02 8.52 -9.03
CA ALA A 12 -29.20 7.46 -8.05
C ALA A 12 -27.94 7.27 -7.22
N ASP A 13 -26.77 7.23 -7.85
CA ASP A 13 -25.46 7.11 -7.22
C ASP A 13 -25.20 8.29 -6.26
N ARG A 14 -25.56 9.52 -6.67
CA ARG A 14 -25.46 10.69 -5.79
C ARG A 14 -26.35 10.57 -4.57
N ILE A 15 -27.62 10.22 -4.74
CA ILE A 15 -28.57 10.07 -3.63
C ILE A 15 -28.12 8.97 -2.68
N PHE A 16 -27.63 7.85 -3.21
CA PHE A 16 -27.08 6.77 -2.40
C PHE A 16 -25.87 7.25 -1.59
N ARG A 17 -24.90 7.91 -2.22
CA ARG A 17 -23.72 8.49 -1.56
C ARG A 17 -24.11 9.47 -0.45
N GLU A 18 -24.98 10.43 -0.75
CA GLU A 18 -25.49 11.40 0.23
C GLU A 18 -26.18 10.72 1.44
N SER A 19 -26.92 9.63 1.18
CA SER A 19 -27.57 8.86 2.23
C SER A 19 -26.60 8.13 3.15
N VAL A 20 -25.54 7.54 2.58
CA VAL A 20 -24.47 6.87 3.34
C VAL A 20 -23.70 7.88 4.19
N VAL A 21 -23.27 9.00 3.60
CA VAL A 21 -22.55 10.06 4.32
C VAL A 21 -23.39 10.62 5.47
N LYS A 22 -24.69 10.84 5.25
CA LYS A 22 -25.60 11.25 6.31
C LYS A 22 -25.71 10.20 7.40
N ALA A 23 -25.83 8.94 7.06
CA ALA A 23 -25.94 7.84 8.02
C ALA A 23 -24.64 7.65 8.85
N LEU A 24 -23.47 7.91 8.26
CA LEU A 24 -22.18 7.96 8.98
C LEU A 24 -22.18 9.12 9.99
N ALA A 25 -22.58 10.32 9.55
CA ALA A 25 -22.64 11.50 10.43
C ALA A 25 -23.64 11.33 11.58
N ASP A 26 -24.77 10.67 11.32
CA ASP A 26 -25.80 10.37 12.33
C ASP A 26 -25.45 9.14 13.21
N GLY A 27 -24.34 8.45 12.96
CA GLY A 27 -23.90 7.25 13.68
C GLY A 27 -24.83 6.03 13.49
N THR A 28 -25.66 6.02 12.43
CA THR A 28 -26.59 4.90 12.15
C THR A 28 -25.93 3.78 11.32
N THR A 29 -24.79 4.05 10.73
CA THR A 29 -23.88 3.06 10.11
C THR A 29 -22.44 3.50 10.29
N ASN A 30 -21.53 2.55 10.22
CA ASN A 30 -20.08 2.78 10.10
C ASN A 30 -19.52 2.21 8.79
N ASN A 31 -20.36 1.50 8.01
CA ASN A 31 -19.93 0.82 6.78
C ASN A 31 -19.91 1.79 5.59
N VAL A 32 -18.74 1.98 5.03
CA VAL A 32 -18.44 2.83 3.86
C VAL A 32 -18.22 2.00 2.60
N THR A 33 -18.07 0.69 2.72
CA THR A 33 -17.74 -0.23 1.61
C THR A 33 -18.65 -0.06 0.39
N GLY A 34 -19.94 0.21 0.62
CA GLY A 34 -20.90 0.42 -0.47
C GLY A 34 -20.61 1.63 -1.35
N LEU A 35 -19.71 2.53 -0.97
CA LEU A 35 -19.25 3.66 -1.81
C LEU A 35 -18.14 3.27 -2.77
N LEU A 36 -17.47 2.13 -2.55
CA LEU A 36 -16.48 1.59 -3.48
C LEU A 36 -17.17 0.99 -4.71
N VAL A 37 -16.57 1.21 -5.85
CA VAL A 37 -16.95 0.54 -7.09
C VAL A 37 -16.19 -0.78 -7.17
N ASN A 38 -16.90 -1.88 -7.31
CA ASN A 38 -16.35 -3.22 -7.47
C ASN A 38 -15.26 -3.59 -6.42
N PRO A 39 -15.56 -3.51 -5.12
CA PRO A 39 -14.58 -3.80 -4.06
C PRO A 39 -14.11 -5.26 -4.03
N ASN A 40 -14.87 -6.16 -4.65
CA ASN A 40 -14.60 -7.59 -4.74
C ASN A 40 -14.11 -8.01 -6.13
N PHE A 41 -13.66 -7.08 -6.96
CA PHE A 41 -13.15 -7.34 -8.31
C PHE A 41 -13.98 -8.33 -9.14
N THR A 42 -15.29 -8.33 -8.95
CA THR A 42 -16.19 -9.28 -9.61
C THR A 42 -16.09 -9.15 -11.12
N LYS A 43 -15.37 -10.08 -11.75
CA LYS A 43 -15.17 -10.24 -13.19
C LYS A 43 -14.59 -9.04 -13.93
N SER A 44 -14.14 -8.00 -13.23
CA SER A 44 -13.52 -6.80 -13.83
C SER A 44 -12.65 -6.05 -12.85
N ASN A 45 -11.91 -5.05 -13.37
CA ASN A 45 -11.17 -4.06 -12.59
C ASN A 45 -11.86 -2.69 -12.59
N ASP A 46 -13.16 -2.64 -12.91
CA ASP A 46 -13.90 -1.40 -12.99
C ASP A 46 -13.85 -0.62 -11.67
N GLY A 47 -13.71 0.71 -11.79
CA GLY A 47 -13.60 1.60 -10.63
C GLY A 47 -12.19 1.74 -10.05
N TRP A 48 -11.23 0.90 -10.44
CA TRP A 48 -9.87 0.94 -9.96
C TRP A 48 -8.92 1.49 -11.00
N THR A 49 -8.10 2.45 -10.59
CA THR A 49 -7.08 3.09 -11.44
C THR A 49 -5.71 2.50 -11.15
N LYS A 50 -5.00 2.08 -12.21
CA LYS A 50 -3.62 1.60 -12.11
C LYS A 50 -2.67 2.60 -12.74
N THR A 51 -1.56 2.88 -12.05
CA THR A 51 -0.41 3.66 -12.54
C THR A 51 0.87 2.83 -12.44
N GLY A 52 1.93 3.24 -13.15
CA GLY A 52 3.21 2.53 -13.15
C GLY A 52 3.21 1.29 -14.07
N ASP A 53 4.16 0.38 -13.86
CA ASP A 53 4.37 -0.82 -14.68
C ASP A 53 3.61 -2.06 -14.19
N GLY A 54 3.83 -3.22 -14.83
CA GLY A 54 3.15 -4.48 -14.52
C GLY A 54 1.76 -4.62 -15.14
N ASP A 55 1.30 -5.83 -15.19
CA ASP A 55 0.03 -6.22 -15.81
C ASP A 55 -1.09 -6.29 -14.76
N PHE A 56 -2.01 -5.35 -14.78
CA PHE A 56 -3.20 -5.34 -13.93
C PHE A 56 -4.31 -6.14 -14.56
N LYS A 57 -4.58 -7.34 -14.05
CA LYS A 57 -5.48 -8.33 -14.67
C LYS A 57 -6.51 -8.86 -13.69
N ASN A 58 -7.72 -9.05 -14.18
CA ASN A 58 -8.79 -9.79 -13.51
C ASN A 58 -9.08 -11.13 -14.23
N ASP A 59 -9.01 -11.16 -15.57
CA ASP A 59 -9.30 -12.32 -16.43
C ASP A 59 -10.66 -12.99 -16.15
N ASN A 60 -11.64 -12.14 -15.80
CA ASN A 60 -13.02 -12.58 -15.52
C ASN A 60 -13.15 -13.48 -14.26
N THR A 61 -12.22 -13.34 -13.30
CA THR A 61 -12.25 -13.94 -11.96
C THR A 61 -12.88 -12.98 -10.94
N ASN A 62 -12.98 -13.40 -9.67
CA ASN A 62 -13.39 -12.54 -8.56
C ASN A 62 -12.19 -12.09 -7.70
N VAL A 63 -11.00 -12.10 -8.24
CA VAL A 63 -9.80 -11.52 -7.65
C VAL A 63 -9.05 -10.70 -8.69
N SER A 64 -8.25 -9.76 -8.27
CA SER A 64 -7.35 -9.03 -9.16
C SER A 64 -5.89 -9.23 -8.79
N GLU A 65 -5.03 -9.01 -9.77
CA GLU A 65 -3.59 -9.15 -9.61
C GLU A 65 -2.83 -8.03 -10.34
N VAL A 66 -1.64 -7.71 -9.84
CA VAL A 66 -0.60 -7.07 -10.63
C VAL A 66 0.56 -8.03 -10.78
N TRP A 67 0.79 -8.42 -12.02
CA TRP A 67 1.79 -9.39 -12.39
C TRP A 67 3.00 -8.71 -13.04
N ASN A 68 4.20 -9.12 -12.63
CA ASN A 68 5.45 -8.71 -13.27
C ASN A 68 5.76 -7.19 -13.18
N GLY A 69 5.28 -6.53 -12.14
CA GLY A 69 5.52 -5.11 -11.91
C GLY A 69 6.68 -4.85 -10.95
N LYS A 70 7.32 -3.68 -11.07
CA LYS A 70 8.41 -3.22 -10.20
C LYS A 70 8.04 -1.97 -9.42
N GLU A 71 7.28 -1.09 -10.05
CA GLU A 71 6.80 0.15 -9.45
C GLU A 71 5.42 0.48 -9.99
N TRP A 72 4.40 0.36 -9.15
CA TRP A 72 3.02 0.58 -9.53
C TRP A 72 2.12 0.85 -8.34
N GLU A 73 0.94 1.37 -8.63
CA GLU A 73 -0.14 1.55 -7.69
C GLU A 73 -1.48 1.23 -8.35
N VAL A 74 -2.34 0.54 -7.61
CA VAL A 74 -3.77 0.35 -7.90
C VAL A 74 -4.57 1.01 -6.79
N SER A 75 -5.44 1.96 -7.14
CA SER A 75 -6.18 2.73 -6.14
C SER A 75 -7.58 3.13 -6.60
N GLN A 76 -8.41 3.45 -5.62
CA GLN A 76 -9.69 4.11 -5.78
C GLN A 76 -9.78 5.29 -4.80
N GLU A 77 -10.51 6.33 -5.16
CA GLU A 77 -10.70 7.52 -4.34
C GLU A 77 -12.18 7.72 -4.01
N LEU A 78 -12.47 7.93 -2.74
CA LEU A 78 -13.76 8.33 -2.21
C LEU A 78 -13.67 9.79 -1.73
N THR A 79 -14.73 10.56 -1.97
CA THR A 79 -14.79 11.98 -1.58
C THR A 79 -16.06 12.30 -0.80
N GLY A 80 -16.04 13.39 -0.03
CA GLY A 80 -17.18 13.85 0.76
C GLY A 80 -17.45 12.99 1.99
N LEU A 81 -16.45 12.30 2.49
CA LEU A 81 -16.52 11.50 3.71
C LEU A 81 -16.41 12.39 4.95
N PRO A 82 -17.01 12.00 6.08
CA PRO A 82 -16.77 12.66 7.36
C PRO A 82 -15.30 12.63 7.78
N GLU A 83 -14.84 13.72 8.40
CA GLU A 83 -13.52 13.75 9.04
C GLU A 83 -13.46 12.71 10.16
N GLY A 84 -12.32 11.99 10.30
CA GLY A 84 -12.09 11.01 11.35
C GLY A 84 -11.29 9.80 10.90
N SER A 85 -11.21 8.81 11.79
CA SER A 85 -10.49 7.57 11.53
C SER A 85 -11.33 6.57 10.73
N TYR A 86 -10.63 5.86 9.85
CA TYR A 86 -11.18 4.79 9.01
C TYR A 86 -10.30 3.56 9.13
N LYS A 87 -10.95 2.39 9.17
CA LYS A 87 -10.31 1.09 9.03
C LYS A 87 -10.57 0.56 7.63
N ILE A 88 -9.53 0.17 6.95
CA ILE A 88 -9.62 -0.47 5.65
C ILE A 88 -9.07 -1.89 5.79
N THR A 89 -9.80 -2.86 5.26
CA THR A 89 -9.35 -4.25 5.19
C THR A 89 -9.42 -4.76 3.75
N MET A 90 -8.58 -5.70 3.41
CA MET A 90 -8.66 -6.47 2.17
C MET A 90 -7.96 -7.81 2.34
N GLN A 91 -8.34 -8.81 1.53
CA GLN A 91 -7.57 -10.02 1.39
C GLN A 91 -6.53 -9.85 0.29
N GLY A 92 -5.29 -10.23 0.55
CA GLY A 92 -4.24 -10.13 -0.45
C GLY A 92 -2.87 -10.47 0.08
N PHE A 93 -1.96 -10.75 -0.82
CA PHE A 93 -0.59 -11.09 -0.50
C PHE A 93 0.40 -10.61 -1.57
N TYR A 94 1.65 -10.51 -1.15
CA TYR A 94 2.81 -10.31 -2.00
C TYR A 94 3.56 -11.64 -2.16
N SER A 95 3.95 -11.94 -3.40
CA SER A 95 4.89 -13.01 -3.72
C SER A 95 6.11 -12.43 -4.45
N PRO A 96 7.33 -12.83 -4.07
CA PRO A 96 8.55 -12.31 -4.69
C PRO A 96 8.78 -12.79 -6.13
N SER A 97 7.94 -13.72 -6.62
CA SER A 97 8.01 -14.21 -8.00
C SER A 97 6.64 -14.23 -8.66
N SER A 98 6.63 -13.87 -9.93
CA SER A 98 5.43 -13.75 -10.76
C SER A 98 5.27 -14.86 -11.78
N GLY A 99 5.81 -16.04 -11.61
CA GLY A 99 5.57 -16.95 -12.71
C GLY A 99 6.23 -18.30 -12.76
N ASN A 100 7.11 -18.62 -11.88
CA ASN A 100 7.53 -19.99 -11.61
C ASN A 100 7.86 -20.05 -10.14
N ALA A 101 6.99 -20.61 -9.35
CA ALA A 101 7.16 -20.80 -7.93
C ALA A 101 8.52 -21.40 -7.58
N ASN A 102 9.03 -22.20 -8.47
CA ASN A 102 10.27 -22.95 -8.28
C ASN A 102 11.56 -22.11 -8.25
N SER A 103 11.51 -20.80 -8.46
CA SER A 103 12.76 -20.03 -8.55
C SER A 103 13.02 -19.09 -7.37
N TRP A 104 12.00 -18.61 -6.67
CA TRP A 104 12.21 -17.65 -5.59
C TRP A 104 12.59 -18.33 -4.27
N HIS A 105 12.08 -19.52 -4.01
CA HIS A 105 12.35 -20.25 -2.78
C HIS A 105 13.72 -20.95 -2.75
N GLU A 106 14.46 -21.02 -3.85
CA GLU A 106 15.84 -21.53 -3.85
C GLU A 106 16.76 -20.75 -2.89
N GLY A 107 16.46 -19.45 -2.65
CA GLY A 107 17.15 -18.59 -1.69
C GLY A 107 16.54 -18.57 -0.29
N TRP A 108 15.41 -19.22 -0.06
CA TRP A 108 14.66 -19.12 1.19
C TRP A 108 15.49 -19.57 2.39
N GLY A 109 15.66 -18.65 3.37
CA GLY A 109 16.42 -18.90 4.59
C GLY A 109 17.94 -18.91 4.42
N GLN A 110 18.48 -18.59 3.23
CA GLN A 110 19.92 -18.47 3.00
C GLN A 110 20.44 -17.07 3.38
N GLU A 111 21.75 -16.96 3.62
CA GLU A 111 22.35 -15.64 3.85
C GLU A 111 22.17 -14.75 2.60
N GLY A 112 21.67 -13.52 2.81
CA GLY A 112 21.34 -12.59 1.73
C GLY A 112 20.01 -12.86 1.02
N ASP A 113 19.17 -13.74 1.59
CA ASP A 113 17.83 -14.04 1.10
C ASP A 113 16.95 -12.79 1.10
N LYS A 114 16.50 -12.38 -0.11
CA LYS A 114 15.53 -11.29 -0.31
C LYS A 114 14.09 -11.79 -0.51
N THR A 115 13.88 -13.09 -0.48
CA THR A 115 12.54 -13.68 -0.68
C THR A 115 11.57 -13.37 0.45
N ASN A 116 12.09 -13.02 1.63
CA ASN A 116 11.34 -12.55 2.79
C ASN A 116 11.06 -11.03 2.75
N GLU A 117 11.69 -10.29 1.84
CA GLU A 117 11.49 -8.86 1.72
C GLU A 117 10.14 -8.56 1.06
N ILE A 118 9.22 -7.95 1.81
CA ILE A 118 7.90 -7.57 1.30
C ILE A 118 7.98 -6.14 0.79
N LEU A 119 7.90 -5.97 -0.52
CA LEU A 119 7.96 -4.66 -1.20
C LEU A 119 6.57 -4.08 -1.49
N GLY A 120 5.53 -4.92 -1.48
CA GLY A 120 4.15 -4.50 -1.60
C GLY A 120 3.59 -3.88 -0.32
N SER A 121 2.76 -2.85 -0.47
CA SER A 121 2.08 -2.18 0.64
C SER A 121 0.60 -1.98 0.34
N PHE A 122 -0.22 -2.11 1.38
CA PHE A 122 -1.62 -1.75 1.42
C PHE A 122 -1.76 -0.39 2.11
N PHE A 123 -2.56 0.53 1.57
CA PHE A 123 -2.61 1.90 2.06
C PHE A 123 -4.00 2.52 2.10
N GLY A 124 -4.15 3.52 2.99
CA GLY A 124 -5.23 4.49 3.04
C GLY A 124 -4.65 5.87 3.33
N ASN A 125 -4.83 6.81 2.41
CA ASN A 125 -4.16 8.11 2.42
C ASN A 125 -2.64 7.94 2.64
N ASP A 126 -2.06 8.62 3.65
CA ASP A 126 -0.62 8.53 3.96
C ASP A 126 -0.27 7.29 4.81
N ALA A 127 -1.27 6.62 5.42
CA ALA A 127 -1.04 5.41 6.19
C ALA A 127 -0.81 4.22 5.27
N ALA A 128 0.23 3.44 5.53
CA ALA A 128 0.53 2.23 4.77
C ALA A 128 1.10 1.13 5.67
N LYS A 129 0.82 -0.11 5.30
CA LYS A 129 1.42 -1.31 5.90
C LYS A 129 1.91 -2.25 4.82
N LYS A 130 2.98 -2.98 5.10
CA LYS A 130 3.43 -4.06 4.23
C LYS A 130 2.34 -5.10 4.08
N LEU A 131 2.18 -5.63 2.87
CA LEU A 131 1.30 -6.76 2.60
C LEU A 131 1.76 -8.00 3.35
N LEU A 132 0.85 -8.93 3.57
CA LEU A 132 1.24 -10.27 3.98
C LEU A 132 2.03 -10.96 2.85
N HIS A 133 3.00 -11.78 3.23
CA HIS A 133 3.72 -12.64 2.30
C HIS A 133 2.84 -13.83 1.90
N VAL A 134 3.02 -14.38 0.69
CA VAL A 134 2.31 -15.58 0.24
C VAL A 134 2.44 -16.78 1.21
N MET A 135 3.52 -16.82 1.98
CA MET A 135 3.75 -17.82 3.03
C MET A 135 3.02 -17.54 4.35
N ALA A 136 2.29 -16.44 4.49
CA ALA A 136 1.68 -16.06 5.76
C ALA A 136 0.45 -16.89 6.14
N CYS A 137 -0.26 -17.47 5.15
CA CYS A 137 -1.47 -18.25 5.38
C CYS A 137 -1.44 -19.56 4.58
N PRO A 138 -0.46 -20.45 4.83
CA PRO A 138 -0.38 -21.73 4.14
C PRO A 138 -1.56 -22.63 4.54
N GLN A 139 -2.11 -23.35 3.58
CA GLN A 139 -3.26 -24.23 3.76
C GLN A 139 -2.81 -25.64 4.15
N GLU A 140 -3.57 -26.33 5.01
CA GLU A 140 -3.25 -27.72 5.44
C GLU A 140 -3.45 -28.74 4.30
N GLU A 141 -4.31 -28.42 3.33
CA GLU A 141 -4.65 -29.28 2.22
C GLU A 141 -4.58 -28.48 0.90
N ASN A 142 -4.42 -29.17 -0.20
CA ASN A 142 -4.56 -28.58 -1.54
C ASN A 142 -6.02 -28.20 -1.78
N VAL A 143 -6.32 -26.92 -1.72
CA VAL A 143 -7.71 -26.40 -1.86
C VAL A 143 -8.09 -26.07 -3.30
N ALA A 144 -7.13 -25.98 -4.22
CA ALA A 144 -7.39 -25.61 -5.60
C ALA A 144 -6.29 -26.07 -6.57
N GLU A 145 -6.65 -26.16 -7.83
CA GLU A 145 -5.67 -26.28 -8.91
C GLU A 145 -4.72 -25.07 -8.87
N ASN A 146 -3.46 -25.29 -9.14
CA ASN A 146 -2.39 -24.27 -8.99
C ASN A 146 -2.10 -23.81 -7.55
N CYS A 147 -2.38 -24.61 -6.54
CA CYS A 147 -1.66 -24.54 -5.29
C CYS A 147 -0.33 -25.31 -5.42
N GLU A 148 0.68 -24.85 -4.67
CA GLU A 148 1.99 -25.47 -4.59
C GLU A 148 2.25 -26.00 -3.18
N GLU A 149 2.74 -27.23 -3.08
CA GLU A 149 3.16 -27.80 -1.80
C GLU A 149 4.51 -27.27 -1.40
N ILE A 150 4.63 -26.83 -0.16
CA ILE A 150 5.88 -26.34 0.43
C ILE A 150 6.75 -27.56 0.79
N THR A 151 7.71 -27.86 -0.08
CA THR A 151 8.65 -29.00 0.06
C THR A 151 10.10 -28.59 0.27
N TRP A 152 10.40 -27.30 0.21
CA TRP A 152 11.76 -26.74 0.21
C TRP A 152 12.24 -26.20 1.56
N THR A 153 11.49 -26.39 2.63
CA THR A 153 11.89 -25.96 3.96
C THR A 153 11.70 -27.10 4.98
N ASP A 154 12.57 -27.12 5.96
CA ASP A 154 12.48 -28.03 7.12
C ASP A 154 11.65 -27.43 8.27
N ASP A 155 11.11 -26.20 8.11
CA ASP A 155 10.21 -25.59 9.07
C ASP A 155 8.91 -26.40 9.17
N ALA A 156 8.73 -27.10 10.29
CA ALA A 156 7.55 -27.94 10.50
C ALA A 156 6.22 -27.17 10.51
N SER A 157 6.25 -25.86 10.66
CA SER A 157 5.05 -25.02 10.56
C SER A 157 4.61 -24.76 9.12
N LEU A 158 5.49 -24.99 8.14
CA LEU A 158 5.31 -24.72 6.73
C LEU A 158 5.38 -25.99 5.86
N ALA A 159 6.30 -26.90 6.14
CA ALA A 159 6.55 -28.10 5.33
C ALA A 159 5.29 -28.95 5.17
N GLY A 160 5.01 -29.33 3.94
CA GLY A 160 3.83 -30.13 3.57
C GLY A 160 2.52 -29.35 3.47
N LYS A 161 2.54 -28.04 3.74
CA LYS A 161 1.37 -27.16 3.53
C LYS A 161 1.36 -26.60 2.11
N TRP A 162 0.27 -25.95 1.76
CA TRP A 162 -0.01 -25.49 0.41
C TRP A 162 -0.15 -23.97 0.35
N ILE A 163 0.42 -23.34 -0.66
CA ILE A 163 0.29 -21.89 -0.93
C ILE A 163 -0.28 -21.68 -2.33
N SER A 164 -0.83 -20.48 -2.54
CA SER A 164 -1.29 -20.08 -3.85
C SER A 164 -0.13 -19.90 -4.83
N HIS A 165 -0.27 -20.42 -6.04
CA HIS A 165 0.64 -20.24 -7.15
C HIS A 165 -0.06 -19.72 -8.41
N GLY A 166 -1.30 -19.28 -8.31
CA GLY A 166 -2.07 -18.73 -9.39
C GLY A 166 -3.28 -17.96 -8.90
N LYS A 167 -3.81 -17.09 -9.72
CA LYS A 167 -4.97 -16.25 -9.38
C LYS A 167 -6.20 -17.09 -8.98
N GLY A 168 -6.45 -18.19 -9.67
CA GLY A 168 -7.55 -19.11 -9.33
C GLY A 168 -7.40 -19.73 -7.95
N SER A 169 -6.19 -20.20 -7.58
CA SER A 169 -5.96 -20.73 -6.24
C SER A 169 -6.00 -19.65 -5.16
N ALA A 170 -5.60 -18.41 -5.48
CA ALA A 170 -5.75 -17.28 -4.55
C ALA A 170 -7.23 -17.02 -4.25
N GLN A 171 -8.10 -17.01 -5.28
CA GLN A 171 -9.54 -16.85 -5.12
C GLN A 171 -10.12 -17.93 -4.20
N GLU A 172 -9.84 -19.21 -4.47
CA GLU A 172 -10.33 -20.32 -3.66
C GLU A 172 -9.86 -20.21 -2.19
N ILE A 173 -8.59 -19.84 -1.95
CA ILE A 173 -8.07 -19.64 -0.60
C ILE A 173 -8.78 -18.47 0.11
N PHE A 174 -9.05 -17.35 -0.57
CA PHE A 174 -9.78 -16.22 0.01
C PHE A 174 -11.23 -16.61 0.33
N GLU A 175 -11.87 -17.44 -0.50
CA GLU A 175 -13.24 -17.91 -0.29
C GLU A 175 -13.36 -18.94 0.86
N THR A 176 -12.26 -19.64 1.24
CA THR A 176 -12.29 -20.58 2.38
C THR A 176 -12.44 -19.89 3.73
N SER A 177 -11.88 -18.69 3.90
CA SER A 177 -11.99 -17.88 5.10
C SER A 177 -11.70 -16.42 4.83
N SER A 178 -12.50 -15.52 5.38
CA SER A 178 -12.28 -14.07 5.35
C SER A 178 -11.01 -13.63 6.10
N ASP A 179 -10.45 -14.49 6.94
CA ASP A 179 -9.23 -14.22 7.71
C ASP A 179 -7.96 -14.58 6.91
N ASN A 180 -8.10 -15.37 5.83
CA ASN A 180 -6.98 -15.74 5.00
C ASN A 180 -6.42 -14.51 4.28
N TYR A 181 -5.13 -14.22 4.50
CA TYR A 181 -4.42 -13.08 3.96
C TYR A 181 -5.11 -11.72 4.23
N LEU A 182 -5.79 -11.61 5.39
CA LEU A 182 -6.46 -10.37 5.79
C LEU A 182 -5.44 -9.31 6.16
N ASN A 183 -5.38 -8.25 5.38
CA ASN A 183 -4.58 -7.06 5.66
C ASN A 183 -5.49 -5.98 6.24
N THR A 184 -4.96 -5.18 7.17
CA THR A 184 -5.69 -4.08 7.80
C THR A 184 -4.80 -2.86 7.91
N VAL A 185 -5.32 -1.70 7.51
CA VAL A 185 -4.71 -0.40 7.73
C VAL A 185 -5.74 0.56 8.30
N ASP A 186 -5.36 1.29 9.35
CA ASP A 186 -6.14 2.40 9.87
C ASP A 186 -5.55 3.69 9.30
N CYS A 187 -6.41 4.61 8.84
CA CYS A 187 -6.01 5.88 8.26
C CYS A 187 -6.94 7.00 8.71
N TYR A 188 -6.56 8.24 8.43
CA TYR A 188 -7.35 9.41 8.78
C TYR A 188 -7.80 10.15 7.52
N VAL A 189 -9.07 10.53 7.51
CA VAL A 189 -9.66 11.43 6.52
C VAL A 189 -9.76 12.81 7.16
N GLY A 190 -9.14 13.79 6.52
CA GLY A 190 -9.15 15.17 6.98
C GLY A 190 -10.40 15.96 6.54
N GLU A 191 -10.35 17.28 6.71
CA GLU A 191 -11.46 18.21 6.36
C GLU A 191 -11.83 18.17 4.86
N ASP A 192 -10.91 17.77 3.98
CA ASP A 192 -11.19 17.63 2.55
C ASP A 192 -12.13 16.46 2.23
N GLY A 193 -12.35 15.57 3.20
CA GLY A 193 -13.24 14.43 3.09
C GLY A 193 -12.79 13.40 2.07
N THR A 194 -11.48 13.33 1.77
CA THR A 194 -10.93 12.44 0.74
C THR A 194 -10.26 11.23 1.35
N LEU A 195 -10.65 10.05 0.88
CA LEU A 195 -10.00 8.76 1.17
C LEU A 195 -9.54 8.12 -0.13
N ARG A 196 -8.24 8.06 -0.32
CA ARG A 196 -7.59 7.29 -1.36
C ARG A 196 -7.04 6.01 -0.78
N LEU A 197 -7.45 4.85 -1.31
CA LEU A 197 -7.05 3.55 -0.78
C LEU A 197 -6.63 2.61 -1.90
N GLY A 198 -5.81 1.63 -1.55
CA GLY A 198 -5.35 0.67 -2.55
C GLY A 198 -4.11 -0.11 -2.17
N VAL A 199 -3.47 -0.65 -3.18
CA VAL A 199 -2.25 -1.45 -3.09
C VAL A 199 -1.18 -0.82 -3.97
N LYS A 200 0.05 -0.80 -3.48
CA LYS A 200 1.21 -0.28 -4.22
C LYS A 200 2.44 -1.14 -4.03
N LEU A 201 3.33 -1.07 -4.99
CA LEU A 201 4.62 -1.74 -4.98
C LEU A 201 5.69 -0.76 -5.41
N SER A 202 6.84 -0.78 -4.74
CA SER A 202 8.01 0.01 -5.12
C SER A 202 9.31 -0.66 -4.67
N GLY A 203 10.43 -0.31 -5.33
CA GLY A 203 11.75 -0.76 -4.94
C GLY A 203 12.12 -2.18 -5.38
N VAL A 204 11.38 -2.79 -6.30
CA VAL A 204 11.74 -4.11 -6.85
C VAL A 204 12.93 -3.96 -7.78
N THR A 205 14.09 -4.42 -7.32
CA THR A 205 15.34 -4.40 -8.07
C THR A 205 15.72 -5.75 -8.67
N TRP A 206 15.10 -6.83 -8.19
CA TRP A 206 15.38 -8.22 -8.56
C TRP A 206 14.10 -9.00 -8.86
N GLY A 207 14.22 -10.03 -9.70
CA GLY A 207 13.12 -10.95 -9.96
C GLY A 207 11.87 -10.31 -10.56
N GLN A 208 10.78 -10.99 -10.39
CA GLN A 208 9.45 -10.59 -10.81
C GLN A 208 8.55 -10.64 -9.58
N SER A 209 7.75 -9.62 -9.36
CA SER A 209 6.80 -9.57 -8.26
C SER A 209 5.40 -9.99 -8.71
N TRP A 210 4.63 -10.51 -7.78
CA TRP A 210 3.23 -10.83 -7.97
C TRP A 210 2.43 -10.43 -6.73
N VAL A 211 1.38 -9.67 -6.92
CA VAL A 211 0.47 -9.26 -5.85
C VAL A 211 -0.95 -9.60 -6.28
N VAL A 212 -1.66 -10.29 -5.41
CA VAL A 212 -3.09 -10.62 -5.58
C VAL A 212 -3.88 -9.97 -4.46
N PHE A 213 -5.07 -9.44 -4.78
CA PHE A 213 -5.91 -8.75 -3.81
C PHE A 213 -7.37 -8.79 -4.17
N ASP A 214 -8.23 -8.72 -3.14
CA ASP A 214 -9.68 -8.79 -3.22
C ASP A 214 -10.35 -8.28 -1.94
N ASN A 215 -11.69 -8.24 -1.92
CA ASN A 215 -12.53 -8.06 -0.74
C ASN A 215 -12.20 -6.80 0.09
N PHE A 216 -12.06 -5.66 -0.59
CA PHE A 216 -11.88 -4.38 0.10
C PHE A 216 -13.12 -4.01 0.92
N GLN A 217 -12.88 -3.63 2.18
CA GLN A 217 -13.91 -3.11 3.07
C GLN A 217 -13.42 -1.84 3.74
N VAL A 218 -14.34 -0.92 3.97
CA VAL A 218 -14.06 0.37 4.63
C VAL A 218 -15.06 0.60 5.74
N GLU A 219 -14.55 0.87 6.94
CA GLU A 219 -15.32 1.17 8.14
C GLU A 219 -14.90 2.53 8.70
N TYR A 220 -15.89 3.37 9.02
CA TYR A 220 -15.68 4.63 9.74
C TYR A 220 -15.63 4.36 11.24
N LEU A 221 -14.57 4.78 11.91
CA LEU A 221 -14.39 4.58 13.37
C LEU A 221 -14.88 5.76 14.19
N GLY A 222 -15.09 6.93 13.55
CA GLY A 222 -15.59 8.12 14.20
C GLY A 222 -14.60 9.29 14.18
N ALA A 223 -15.12 10.49 14.42
CA ALA A 223 -14.33 11.72 14.43
C ALA A 223 -13.40 11.82 15.67
N GLU A 224 -13.81 11.24 16.78
CA GLU A 224 -13.05 11.25 18.05
C GLU A 224 -12.05 10.10 18.13
N ASP A 225 -12.13 9.12 17.24
CA ASP A 225 -11.16 8.04 17.15
C ASP A 225 -9.88 8.54 16.46
N MET A 226 -8.75 8.49 17.16
CA MET A 226 -7.46 8.94 16.64
C MET A 226 -6.54 7.79 16.20
N THR A 227 -7.07 6.58 16.09
CA THR A 227 -6.28 5.40 15.66
C THR A 227 -5.71 5.58 14.25
N GLY A 228 -6.54 6.04 13.31
CA GLY A 228 -6.10 6.34 11.95
C GLY A 228 -5.11 7.48 11.88
N ALA A 229 -5.33 8.55 12.66
CA ALA A 229 -4.40 9.68 12.77
C ALA A 229 -3.03 9.23 13.30
N THR A 230 -3.02 8.40 14.34
CA THR A 230 -1.78 7.81 14.89
C THR A 230 -1.08 6.94 13.85
N SER A 231 -1.81 6.12 13.12
CA SER A 231 -1.27 5.27 12.05
C SER A 231 -0.65 6.11 10.92
N THR A 232 -1.32 7.16 10.50
CA THR A 232 -0.82 8.11 9.47
C THR A 232 0.47 8.79 9.92
N ILE A 233 0.51 9.35 11.13
CA ILE A 233 1.73 10.01 11.65
C ILE A 233 2.87 9.02 11.78
N ASN A 234 2.63 7.80 12.26
CA ASN A 234 3.68 6.77 12.35
C ASN A 234 4.24 6.39 10.96
N ALA A 235 3.41 6.35 9.93
CA ALA A 235 3.89 6.11 8.57
C ALA A 235 4.77 7.25 8.04
N LEU A 236 4.40 8.51 8.31
CA LEU A 236 5.22 9.68 7.96
C LEU A 236 6.53 9.73 8.76
N ILE A 237 6.50 9.38 10.05
CA ILE A 237 7.71 9.23 10.87
C ILE A 237 8.64 8.18 10.26
N ALA A 238 8.12 7.02 9.89
CA ALA A 238 8.93 5.96 9.28
C ALA A 238 9.56 6.43 7.97
N GLN A 239 8.81 7.10 7.09
CA GLN A 239 9.34 7.68 5.87
C GLN A 239 10.45 8.71 6.14
N ALA A 240 10.27 9.59 7.12
CA ALA A 240 11.27 10.59 7.50
C ALA A 240 12.52 9.92 8.09
N GLN A 241 12.38 8.87 8.91
CA GLN A 241 13.48 8.09 9.46
C GLN A 241 14.28 7.35 8.39
N ASP A 242 13.60 6.75 7.41
CA ASP A 242 14.26 6.10 6.28
C ASP A 242 15.16 7.09 5.54
N MET A 243 14.71 8.33 5.34
CA MET A 243 15.52 9.39 4.72
C MET A 243 16.71 9.82 5.56
N VAL A 244 16.56 9.91 6.88
CA VAL A 244 17.68 10.26 7.81
C VAL A 244 18.73 9.15 7.85
N ASN A 245 18.31 7.89 7.75
CA ASN A 245 19.17 6.71 7.86
C ASN A 245 19.76 6.27 6.51
N ASP A 246 19.35 6.90 5.40
CA ASP A 246 19.86 6.58 4.07
C ASP A 246 21.31 7.11 3.92
N GLU A 247 22.29 6.21 4.11
CA GLU A 247 23.71 6.51 3.98
C GLU A 247 24.17 6.60 2.51
N GLU A 248 23.38 6.06 1.58
CA GLU A 248 23.72 6.06 0.15
C GLU A 248 23.32 7.36 -0.54
N THR A 249 22.31 8.05 -0.02
CA THR A 249 21.80 9.30 -0.59
C THR A 249 22.13 10.47 0.29
N LEU A 250 23.07 11.32 -0.18
CA LEU A 250 23.48 12.50 0.55
C LEU A 250 22.31 13.46 0.77
N THR A 251 22.11 13.86 2.03
CA THR A 251 21.22 14.96 2.40
C THR A 251 22.03 16.10 3.00
N THR A 252 21.44 17.30 3.05
CA THR A 252 22.09 18.42 3.77
C THR A 252 21.91 18.27 5.27
N THR A 253 22.86 18.78 6.07
CA THR A 253 22.74 18.82 7.54
C THR A 253 21.44 19.49 7.97
N GLU A 254 21.06 20.59 7.34
CA GLU A 254 19.82 21.34 7.61
C GLU A 254 18.56 20.50 7.33
N ALA A 255 18.54 19.73 6.24
CA ALA A 255 17.41 18.84 5.93
C ALA A 255 17.30 17.72 6.96
N ASN A 256 18.41 17.11 7.38
CA ASN A 256 18.42 16.07 8.41
C ASN A 256 18.01 16.60 9.79
N GLU A 257 18.45 17.81 10.17
CA GLU A 257 18.00 18.47 11.40
C GLU A 257 16.48 18.70 11.36
N GLY A 258 15.94 19.24 10.26
CA GLY A 258 14.50 19.44 10.08
C GLY A 258 13.68 18.16 10.16
N LEU A 259 14.16 17.07 9.54
CA LEU A 259 13.52 15.75 9.64
C LEU A 259 13.51 15.24 11.09
N ASN A 260 14.64 15.31 11.80
CA ASN A 260 14.73 14.86 13.19
C ASN A 260 13.86 15.69 14.13
N GLU A 261 13.77 17.01 13.95
CA GLU A 261 12.89 17.88 14.74
C GLU A 261 11.41 17.53 14.51
N ALA A 262 10.99 17.33 13.26
CA ALA A 262 9.62 16.94 12.94
C ALA A 262 9.27 15.56 13.53
N ILE A 263 10.17 14.57 13.43
CA ILE A 263 10.01 13.24 14.03
C ILE A 263 9.85 13.35 15.56
N ALA A 264 10.69 14.13 16.23
CA ALA A 264 10.64 14.29 17.68
C ALA A 264 9.33 14.95 18.13
N ALA A 265 8.88 16.01 17.43
CA ALA A 265 7.62 16.68 17.71
C ALA A 265 6.42 15.76 17.53
N ALA A 266 6.39 14.99 16.45
CA ALA A 266 5.32 14.05 16.16
C ALA A 266 5.25 12.92 17.19
N ASN A 267 6.39 12.32 17.56
CA ASN A 267 6.45 11.31 18.62
C ASN A 267 5.94 11.85 19.96
N LYS A 268 6.28 13.10 20.29
CA LYS A 268 5.77 13.76 21.50
C LYS A 268 4.26 13.95 21.43
N ALA A 269 3.72 14.40 20.31
CA ALA A 269 2.28 14.58 20.14
C ALA A 269 1.51 13.26 20.29
N ILE A 270 2.04 12.14 19.75
CA ILE A 270 1.46 10.80 19.96
C ILE A 270 1.47 10.43 21.46
N ALA A 271 2.58 10.67 22.15
CA ALA A 271 2.72 10.31 23.57
C ALA A 271 1.79 11.16 24.48
N ASP A 272 1.55 12.42 24.12
CA ASP A 272 0.66 13.34 24.86
C ASP A 272 -0.84 13.06 24.56
N GLY A 273 -1.14 12.27 23.54
CA GLY A 273 -2.49 11.98 23.03
C GLY A 273 -2.86 12.94 21.88
N LEU A 274 -3.01 12.39 20.69
CA LEU A 274 -3.39 13.16 19.51
C LEU A 274 -4.81 13.74 19.63
N THR A 275 -4.95 14.96 19.13
CA THR A 275 -6.22 15.62 18.82
C THR A 275 -6.27 15.95 17.34
N GLN A 276 -7.41 16.31 16.79
CA GLN A 276 -7.53 16.76 15.40
C GLN A 276 -6.58 17.93 15.09
N GLU A 277 -6.44 18.89 16.02
CA GLU A 277 -5.56 20.04 15.85
C GLU A 277 -4.08 19.61 15.80
N THR A 278 -3.60 18.83 16.79
CA THR A 278 -2.23 18.35 16.82
C THR A 278 -1.93 17.40 15.66
N TYR A 279 -2.87 16.60 15.21
CA TYR A 279 -2.74 15.78 14.00
C TYR A 279 -2.44 16.64 12.77
N LYS A 280 -3.23 17.69 12.50
CA LYS A 280 -3.03 18.60 11.36
C LYS A 280 -1.68 19.28 11.42
N GLU A 281 -1.28 19.76 12.59
CA GLU A 281 0.01 20.41 12.79
C GLU A 281 1.18 19.45 12.52
N GLN A 282 1.15 18.25 13.10
CA GLN A 282 2.25 17.30 12.96
C GLN A 282 2.33 16.73 11.54
N THR A 283 1.20 16.44 10.91
CA THR A 283 1.16 15.99 9.51
C THR A 283 1.74 17.04 8.56
N ALA A 284 1.39 18.31 8.73
CA ALA A 284 1.93 19.41 7.94
C ALA A 284 3.44 19.55 8.14
N SER A 285 3.93 19.47 9.40
CA SER A 285 5.35 19.57 9.74
C SER A 285 6.16 18.43 9.13
N LEU A 286 5.70 17.18 9.30
CA LEU A 286 6.38 16.01 8.74
C LEU A 286 6.42 16.05 7.21
N ASN A 287 5.31 16.37 6.55
CA ASN A 287 5.28 16.49 5.09
C ASN A 287 6.22 17.56 4.57
N ALA A 288 6.28 18.72 5.22
CA ALA A 288 7.21 19.79 4.86
C ALA A 288 8.70 19.36 5.02
N ALA A 289 9.02 18.65 6.11
CA ALA A 289 10.37 18.14 6.35
C ALA A 289 10.75 17.04 5.34
N ILE A 290 9.84 16.12 5.02
CA ILE A 290 10.02 15.08 4.00
C ILE A 290 10.25 15.70 2.62
N GLU A 291 9.43 16.69 2.23
CA GLU A 291 9.59 17.39 0.96
C GLU A 291 10.96 18.11 0.86
N ALA A 292 11.37 18.78 1.94
CA ALA A 292 12.68 19.42 2.01
C ALA A 292 13.83 18.40 1.89
N GLY A 293 13.73 17.26 2.55
CA GLY A 293 14.67 16.15 2.46
C GLY A 293 14.77 15.58 1.05
N GLN A 294 13.65 15.28 0.41
CA GLN A 294 13.59 14.78 -0.97
C GLN A 294 14.22 15.77 -1.96
N LYS A 295 13.99 17.05 -1.76
CA LYS A 295 14.59 18.11 -2.57
C LYS A 295 16.12 18.17 -2.39
N ALA A 296 16.61 17.99 -1.16
CA ALA A 296 18.04 17.96 -0.85
C ALA A 296 18.70 16.72 -1.49
N GLN A 297 18.11 15.53 -1.37
CA GLN A 297 18.57 14.28 -1.99
C GLN A 297 18.66 14.42 -3.52
N LYS A 298 17.61 14.96 -4.15
CA LYS A 298 17.61 15.19 -5.59
C LYS A 298 18.69 16.17 -6.05
N ALA A 299 18.98 17.20 -5.25
CA ALA A 299 20.04 18.15 -5.55
C ALA A 299 21.43 17.50 -5.41
N ALA A 300 21.64 16.67 -4.37
CA ALA A 300 22.88 15.93 -4.16
C ALA A 300 23.16 14.94 -5.30
N SER A 301 22.17 14.12 -5.69
CA SER A 301 22.30 13.18 -6.80
C SER A 301 22.64 13.87 -8.13
N LYS A 302 22.04 15.04 -8.39
CA LYS A 302 22.38 15.85 -9.57
C LYS A 302 23.82 16.36 -9.51
N PHE A 303 24.29 16.77 -8.34
CA PHE A 303 25.67 17.23 -8.14
C PHE A 303 26.67 16.10 -8.37
N GLU A 304 26.43 14.91 -7.84
CA GLU A 304 27.25 13.70 -8.04
C GLU A 304 27.36 13.33 -9.54
N THR A 305 26.25 13.39 -10.26
CA THR A 305 26.21 13.16 -11.71
C THR A 305 27.13 14.14 -12.43
N LEU A 306 27.02 15.44 -12.13
CA LEU A 306 27.86 16.48 -12.72
C LEU A 306 29.36 16.30 -12.40
N VAL A 307 29.68 15.92 -11.15
CA VAL A 307 31.08 15.64 -10.75
C VAL A 307 31.62 14.45 -11.53
N THR A 308 30.82 13.38 -11.67
CA THR A 308 31.21 12.18 -12.44
C THR A 308 31.43 12.50 -13.91
N GLU A 309 30.55 13.28 -14.52
CA GLU A 309 30.69 13.74 -15.91
C GLU A 309 31.96 14.58 -16.11
N TYR A 310 32.24 15.51 -15.16
CA TYR A 310 33.43 16.32 -15.21
C TYR A 310 34.73 15.50 -15.08
N LEU A 311 34.78 14.56 -14.13
CA LEU A 311 35.94 13.68 -13.94
C LEU A 311 36.18 12.79 -15.16
N ASN A 312 35.12 12.24 -15.74
CA ASN A 312 35.23 11.44 -16.97
C ASN A 312 35.73 12.28 -18.16
N ALA A 313 35.26 13.54 -18.29
CA ALA A 313 35.73 14.46 -19.32
C ALA A 313 37.22 14.84 -19.14
N PHE A 314 37.65 15.01 -17.88
CA PHE A 314 39.05 15.27 -17.54
C PHE A 314 39.94 14.08 -17.85
N ASP A 315 39.54 12.84 -17.48
CA ASP A 315 40.26 11.61 -17.77
C ASP A 315 40.39 11.34 -19.30
N LEU A 316 39.41 11.81 -20.08
CA LEU A 316 39.44 11.74 -21.54
C LEU A 316 40.26 12.87 -22.20
N GLY A 317 40.87 13.79 -21.42
CA GLY A 317 41.64 14.92 -21.92
C GLY A 317 40.84 15.95 -22.70
N VAL A 318 39.56 16.06 -22.42
CA VAL A 318 38.65 17.06 -23.04
C VAL A 318 38.90 18.48 -22.49
N TYR A 319 39.47 18.56 -21.28
CA TYR A 319 39.89 19.78 -20.62
C TYR A 319 41.37 19.69 -20.26
N ASP A 320 42.22 20.44 -20.98
CA ASP A 320 43.63 20.66 -20.67
C ASP A 320 43.75 21.91 -19.73
#